data_16b1f1d81e0a881ab2fdbb5fb506aa60
#
_entry.id   16b1f1d81e0a881ab2fdbb5fb506aa60
#
_cell.length_a   1.000
_cell.length_b   1.000
_cell.length_c   1.000
_cell.angle_alpha   90.00
_cell.angle_beta   90.00
_cell.angle_gamma   90.00
#
_symmetry.space_group_name_H-M   'P 1'
#
loop_
_entity.id
_entity.type
_entity.pdbx_description
1 polymer ?
#
loop_
_entity_poly.entity_id
_entity_poly.type
_entity_poly.pdbx_seq_one_letter_code
_entity_poly.pdbx_strand_id
1 'polypeptide(L)'
;MDILSQLNSPVMYLICGGIIFFVALVCVFFMVRAYRAGVAIGMDKTKMKRTITASATFAALPSVGILLGVIALSGSLGTPWSWLRLSVIGALHYETQVAEAAAEAVGLPGLSASAMTPQAFTTIAILMGVCIMWGMVFSIFFNKKYLSRLKAPKKNGAAGGGFGDTAMTAMFIGLVSAYIGSYIGALVSGAGRFTFAGSWMPLAVVAVSAAVMAVFVWLAEKKNAAWVDNFSIAGSMLAGMAAAVLLRGV
;
A
#
# COMPACT_ATOMS: atom_id res chain seq x y z
N MET A 1 -0.90 -11.88 31.98
CA MET A 1 -1.62 -10.85 31.19
C MET A 1 -1.51 -11.24 29.74
N ASP A 2 -2.64 -11.22 29.05
CA ASP A 2 -2.67 -11.55 27.64
C ASP A 2 -1.85 -10.50 26.88
N ILE A 3 -0.97 -10.91 25.95
CA ILE A 3 -0.09 -9.99 25.21
C ILE A 3 -0.90 -8.92 24.50
N LEU A 4 -2.07 -9.27 23.96
CA LEU A 4 -2.95 -8.33 23.28
C LEU A 4 -3.45 -7.22 24.22
N SER A 5 -3.65 -7.50 25.50
CA SER A 5 -4.06 -6.46 26.47
C SER A 5 -2.94 -5.45 26.73
N GLN A 6 -1.69 -5.89 26.68
CA GLN A 6 -0.52 -5.00 26.79
C GLN A 6 -0.35 -4.17 25.51
N LEU A 7 -0.48 -4.77 24.34
CA LEU A 7 -0.38 -4.08 23.04
C LEU A 7 -1.52 -3.09 22.80
N ASN A 8 -2.69 -3.32 23.41
CA ASN A 8 -3.84 -2.42 23.39
C ASN A 8 -3.92 -1.53 24.64
N SER A 9 -2.81 -1.32 25.37
CA SER A 9 -2.77 -0.46 26.54
C SER A 9 -3.03 1.02 26.21
N PRO A 10 -3.58 1.82 27.13
CA PRO A 10 -3.78 3.27 26.93
C PRO A 10 -2.49 4.01 26.56
N VAL A 11 -1.36 3.56 27.07
CA VAL A 11 -0.03 4.13 26.74
C VAL A 11 0.32 3.94 25.27
N MET A 12 0.07 2.74 24.72
CA MET A 12 0.29 2.47 23.27
C MET A 12 -0.63 3.32 22.40
N TYR A 13 -1.90 3.48 22.78
CA TYR A 13 -2.82 4.38 22.07
C TYR A 13 -2.36 5.84 22.13
N LEU A 14 -1.84 6.31 23.25
CA LEU A 14 -1.34 7.67 23.40
C LEU A 14 -0.10 7.92 22.53
N ILE A 15 0.86 6.99 22.54
CA ILE A 15 2.08 7.10 21.72
C ILE A 15 1.73 7.05 20.23
N CYS A 16 1.04 6.00 19.80
CA CYS A 16 0.69 5.83 18.39
C CYS A 16 -0.24 6.94 17.89
N GLY A 17 -1.26 7.30 18.67
CA GLY A 17 -2.18 8.39 18.37
C GLY A 17 -1.50 9.75 18.31
N GLY A 18 -0.55 10.01 19.19
CA GLY A 18 0.26 11.23 19.19
C GLY A 18 1.09 11.37 17.89
N ILE A 19 1.71 10.28 17.46
CA ILE A 19 2.47 10.26 16.18
C ILE A 19 1.53 10.49 15.00
N ILE A 20 0.39 9.80 14.93
CA ILE A 20 -0.60 9.97 13.86
C ILE A 20 -1.12 11.42 13.83
N PHE A 21 -1.42 11.99 15.00
CA PHE A 21 -1.87 13.37 15.12
C PHE A 21 -0.79 14.35 14.62
N PHE A 22 0.47 14.15 15.01
CA PHE A 22 1.58 14.96 14.51
C PHE A 22 1.70 14.91 12.98
N VAL A 23 1.63 13.70 12.39
CA VAL A 23 1.68 13.54 10.93
C VAL A 23 0.49 14.22 10.26
N ALA A 24 -0.71 14.11 10.83
CA ALA A 24 -1.91 14.81 10.32
C ALA A 24 -1.73 16.34 10.33
N LEU A 25 -1.16 16.90 11.40
CA LEU A 25 -0.84 18.34 11.46
C LEU A 25 0.17 18.74 10.38
N VAL A 26 1.21 17.95 10.16
CA VAL A 26 2.20 18.18 9.09
C VAL A 26 1.53 18.15 7.71
N CYS A 27 0.64 17.19 7.46
CA CYS A 27 -0.11 17.11 6.19
C CYS A 27 -0.99 18.35 5.97
N VAL A 28 -1.71 18.79 6.99
CA VAL A 28 -2.53 20.02 6.92
C VAL A 28 -1.65 21.25 6.68
N PHE A 29 -0.53 21.37 7.36
CA PHE A 29 0.42 22.45 7.19
C PHE A 29 0.92 22.53 5.74
N PHE A 30 1.34 21.42 5.16
CA PHE A 30 1.80 21.39 3.76
C PHE A 30 0.68 21.64 2.77
N MET A 31 -0.52 21.14 3.02
CA MET A 31 -1.70 21.41 2.18
C MET A 31 -2.01 22.92 2.13
N VAL A 32 -2.04 23.59 3.29
CA VAL A 32 -2.26 25.03 3.37
C VAL A 32 -1.14 25.81 2.68
N ARG A 33 0.11 25.41 2.88
CA ARG A 33 1.26 26.04 2.22
C ARG A 33 1.21 25.88 0.71
N ALA A 34 0.89 24.69 0.21
CA ALA A 34 0.73 24.42 -1.22
C ALA A 34 -0.42 25.25 -1.83
N TYR A 35 -1.55 25.33 -1.12
CA TYR A 35 -2.68 26.14 -1.54
C TYR A 35 -2.30 27.63 -1.67
N ARG A 36 -1.64 28.19 -0.65
CA ARG A 36 -1.15 29.57 -0.66
C ARG A 36 -0.16 29.84 -1.78
N ALA A 37 0.78 28.91 -2.01
CA ALA A 37 1.74 29.02 -3.10
C ALA A 37 1.04 28.99 -4.46
N GLY A 38 0.04 28.13 -4.66
CA GLY A 38 -0.78 28.09 -5.88
C GLY A 38 -1.51 29.42 -6.15
N VAL A 39 -2.08 30.03 -5.11
CA VAL A 39 -2.72 31.35 -5.23
C VAL A 39 -1.69 32.43 -5.61
N ALA A 40 -0.50 32.39 -5.02
CA ALA A 40 0.56 33.39 -5.25
C ALA A 40 1.09 33.36 -6.71
N ILE A 41 1.10 32.21 -7.36
CA ILE A 41 1.49 32.06 -8.77
C ILE A 41 0.31 32.26 -9.75
N GLY A 42 -0.86 32.71 -9.26
CA GLY A 42 -2.02 33.03 -10.10
C GLY A 42 -2.84 31.81 -10.57
N MET A 43 -2.75 30.66 -9.90
CA MET A 43 -3.60 29.50 -10.23
C MET A 43 -5.08 29.80 -9.94
N ASP A 44 -5.96 29.32 -10.81
CA ASP A 44 -7.40 29.43 -10.64
C ASP A 44 -7.86 28.67 -9.37
N LYS A 45 -8.48 29.43 -8.45
CA LYS A 45 -8.99 28.91 -7.17
C LYS A 45 -10.04 27.81 -7.37
N THR A 46 -10.83 27.89 -8.43
CA THR A 46 -11.85 26.88 -8.75
C THR A 46 -11.23 25.55 -9.14
N LYS A 47 -10.18 25.59 -9.97
CA LYS A 47 -9.40 24.39 -10.34
C LYS A 47 -8.72 23.80 -9.12
N MET A 48 -8.13 24.62 -8.24
CA MET A 48 -7.49 24.14 -7.01
C MET A 48 -8.48 23.44 -6.07
N LYS A 49 -9.65 24.03 -5.84
CA LYS A 49 -10.71 23.40 -5.04
C LYS A 49 -11.17 22.08 -5.65
N ARG A 50 -11.39 22.05 -6.97
CA ARG A 50 -11.79 20.84 -7.69
C ARG A 50 -10.73 19.73 -7.55
N THR A 51 -9.44 20.07 -7.63
CA THR A 51 -8.34 19.11 -7.42
C THR A 51 -8.34 18.54 -6.00
N ILE A 52 -8.52 19.41 -4.98
CA ILE A 52 -8.59 18.95 -3.57
C ILE A 52 -9.77 18.00 -3.37
N THR A 53 -10.96 18.37 -3.85
CA THR A 53 -12.16 17.52 -3.72
C THR A 53 -12.00 16.20 -4.47
N ALA A 54 -11.48 16.24 -5.69
CA ALA A 54 -11.20 15.03 -6.45
C ALA A 54 -10.22 14.10 -5.72
N SER A 55 -9.09 14.66 -5.23
CA SER A 55 -8.11 13.89 -4.47
C SER A 55 -8.71 13.26 -3.21
N ALA A 56 -9.53 13.99 -2.47
CA ALA A 56 -10.20 13.47 -1.27
C ALA A 56 -11.19 12.33 -1.62
N THR A 57 -11.97 12.49 -2.69
CA THR A 57 -12.88 11.44 -3.17
C THR A 57 -12.14 10.19 -3.61
N PHE A 58 -11.02 10.36 -4.32
CA PHE A 58 -10.17 9.24 -4.74
C PHE A 58 -9.51 8.52 -3.57
N ALA A 59 -9.17 9.23 -2.50
CA ALA A 59 -8.56 8.63 -1.32
C ALA A 59 -9.57 7.83 -0.47
N ALA A 60 -10.86 8.15 -0.52
CA ALA A 60 -11.87 7.54 0.35
C ALA A 60 -11.98 6.02 0.15
N LEU A 61 -11.98 5.55 -1.09
CA LEU A 61 -12.19 4.13 -1.38
C LEU A 61 -11.00 3.23 -1.01
N PRO A 62 -9.74 3.58 -1.36
CA PRO A 62 -8.56 2.86 -0.85
C PRO A 62 -8.47 2.87 0.68
N SER A 63 -8.96 3.92 1.34
CA SER A 63 -8.96 4.01 2.80
C SER A 63 -9.80 2.93 3.46
N VAL A 64 -10.89 2.47 2.82
CA VAL A 64 -11.68 1.33 3.31
C VAL A 64 -10.85 0.05 3.30
N GLY A 65 -10.08 -0.20 2.24
CA GLY A 65 -9.16 -1.34 2.17
C GLY A 65 -8.09 -1.30 3.27
N ILE A 66 -7.52 -0.12 3.52
CA ILE A 66 -6.55 0.10 4.61
C ILE A 66 -7.20 -0.16 5.97
N LEU A 67 -8.43 0.30 6.19
CA LEU A 67 -9.15 0.05 7.45
C LEU A 67 -9.36 -1.44 7.71
N LEU A 68 -9.74 -2.21 6.69
CA LEU A 68 -9.84 -3.66 6.79
C LEU A 68 -8.48 -4.30 7.11
N GLY A 69 -7.42 -3.77 6.54
CA GLY A 69 -6.05 -4.18 6.85
C GLY A 69 -5.66 -3.90 8.31
N VAL A 70 -6.04 -2.75 8.87
CA VAL A 70 -5.85 -2.45 10.30
C VAL A 70 -6.55 -3.51 11.16
N ILE A 71 -7.79 -3.85 10.83
CA ILE A 71 -8.55 -4.87 11.55
C ILE A 71 -7.84 -6.24 11.47
N ALA A 72 -7.39 -6.63 10.28
CA ALA A 72 -6.70 -7.91 10.08
C ALA A 72 -5.40 -8.01 10.90
N LEU A 73 -4.56 -6.96 10.87
CA LEU A 73 -3.29 -6.94 11.62
C LEU A 73 -3.47 -6.72 13.12
N SER A 74 -4.58 -6.10 13.55
CA SER A 74 -4.82 -5.79 14.97
C SER A 74 -4.97 -7.05 15.82
N GLY A 75 -5.38 -8.16 15.21
CA GLY A 75 -5.50 -9.45 15.87
C GLY A 75 -4.16 -10.06 16.32
N SER A 76 -3.04 -9.63 15.74
CA SER A 76 -1.70 -10.15 16.06
C SER A 76 -0.75 -9.11 16.62
N LEU A 77 -0.78 -7.88 16.13
CA LEU A 77 0.15 -6.80 16.48
C LEU A 77 -0.47 -5.72 17.39
N GLY A 78 -1.73 -5.88 17.74
CA GLY A 78 -2.49 -4.86 18.48
C GLY A 78 -3.00 -3.72 17.59
N THR A 79 -4.10 -3.13 18.01
CA THR A 79 -4.78 -2.08 17.22
C THR A 79 -3.96 -0.80 17.08
N PRO A 80 -3.33 -0.25 18.15
CA PRO A 80 -2.62 1.03 18.06
C PRO A 80 -1.45 0.96 17.10
N TRP A 81 -0.66 -0.12 17.13
CA TRP A 81 0.50 -0.30 16.27
C TRP A 81 0.08 -0.49 14.80
N SER A 82 -0.88 -1.36 14.53
CA SER A 82 -1.41 -1.58 13.19
C SER A 82 -2.01 -0.30 12.60
N TRP A 83 -2.74 0.46 13.40
CA TRP A 83 -3.29 1.75 13.00
C TRP A 83 -2.19 2.77 12.66
N LEU A 84 -1.16 2.91 13.51
CA LEU A 84 -0.01 3.79 13.23
C LEU A 84 0.66 3.42 11.91
N ARG A 85 1.00 2.15 11.73
CA ARG A 85 1.72 1.68 10.55
C ARG A 85 0.93 1.92 9.26
N LEU A 86 -0.32 1.52 9.22
CA LEU A 86 -1.14 1.64 8.03
C LEU A 86 -1.62 3.07 7.75
N SER A 87 -1.78 3.91 8.78
CA SER A 87 -2.15 5.33 8.59
C SER A 87 -0.99 6.18 8.11
N VAL A 88 0.25 5.91 8.54
CA VAL A 88 1.42 6.73 8.20
C VAL A 88 2.09 6.24 6.93
N ILE A 89 2.21 4.93 6.75
CA ILE A 89 2.90 4.31 5.61
C ILE A 89 1.90 3.91 4.53
N GLY A 90 0.75 3.33 4.92
CA GLY A 90 -0.38 3.04 4.04
C GLY A 90 -0.18 1.89 3.06
N ALA A 91 0.87 1.10 3.22
CA ALA A 91 1.20 0.00 2.32
C ALA A 91 0.87 -1.35 2.98
N LEU A 92 -0.43 -1.69 3.06
CA LEU A 92 -0.91 -2.92 3.73
C LEU A 92 -0.12 -4.16 3.31
N HIS A 93 0.07 -4.35 2.02
CA HIS A 93 0.73 -5.54 1.49
C HIS A 93 2.20 -5.64 1.92
N TYR A 94 2.92 -4.51 1.91
CA TYR A 94 4.29 -4.43 2.41
C TYR A 94 4.34 -4.73 3.91
N GLU A 95 3.45 -4.13 4.70
CA GLU A 95 3.43 -4.29 6.14
C GLU A 95 3.14 -5.73 6.57
N THR A 96 2.19 -6.40 5.90
CA THR A 96 1.89 -7.81 6.19
C THR A 96 3.05 -8.73 5.85
N GLN A 97 3.65 -8.58 4.67
CA GLN A 97 4.78 -9.41 4.26
C GLN A 97 6.02 -9.24 5.16
N VAL A 98 6.35 -8.00 5.52
CA VAL A 98 7.49 -7.73 6.40
C VAL A 98 7.21 -8.24 7.82
N ALA A 99 5.98 -8.10 8.31
CA ALA A 99 5.59 -8.61 9.62
C ALA A 99 5.64 -10.15 9.67
N GLU A 100 5.17 -10.83 8.63
CA GLU A 100 5.23 -12.29 8.51
C GLU A 100 6.69 -12.79 8.43
N ALA A 101 7.51 -12.20 7.54
CA ALA A 101 8.91 -12.55 7.43
C ALA A 101 9.69 -12.28 8.73
N ALA A 102 9.36 -11.20 9.45
CA ALA A 102 9.96 -10.91 10.74
C ALA A 102 9.52 -11.90 11.82
N ALA A 103 8.26 -12.35 11.80
CA ALA A 103 7.75 -13.37 12.71
C ALA A 103 8.46 -14.71 12.49
N GLU A 104 8.62 -15.12 11.24
CA GLU A 104 9.38 -16.34 10.88
C GLU A 104 10.86 -16.24 11.32
N ALA A 105 11.49 -15.06 11.13
CA ALA A 105 12.89 -14.84 11.53
C ALA A 105 13.10 -14.93 13.05
N VAL A 106 12.08 -14.66 13.86
CA VAL A 106 12.14 -14.85 15.32
C VAL A 106 11.64 -16.24 15.77
N GLY A 107 11.39 -17.14 14.82
CA GLY A 107 11.00 -18.53 15.10
C GLY A 107 9.52 -18.71 15.42
N LEU A 108 8.67 -17.76 15.10
CA LEU A 108 7.22 -17.93 15.20
C LEU A 108 6.68 -18.64 13.95
N PRO A 109 5.67 -19.52 14.10
CA PRO A 109 5.07 -20.22 12.96
C PRO A 109 4.22 -19.30 12.06
N GLY A 110 4.12 -18.02 12.40
CA GLY A 110 3.37 -16.99 11.70
C GLY A 110 2.88 -15.89 12.65
N LEU A 111 2.18 -14.91 12.10
CA LEU A 111 1.57 -13.82 12.86
C LEU A 111 0.32 -14.29 13.59
N SER A 112 0.49 -14.84 14.81
CA SER A 112 -0.62 -15.22 15.67
C SER A 112 -0.49 -14.60 17.06
N ALA A 113 -1.61 -14.14 17.63
CA ALA A 113 -1.63 -13.57 18.98
C ALA A 113 -1.21 -14.58 20.05
N SER A 114 -1.53 -15.88 19.85
CA SER A 114 -1.24 -16.94 20.81
C SER A 114 0.25 -17.26 20.94
N ALA A 115 1.02 -17.05 19.86
CA ALA A 115 2.47 -17.27 19.83
C ALA A 115 3.27 -15.99 20.11
N MET A 116 2.62 -14.82 20.12
CA MET A 116 3.29 -13.54 20.30
C MET A 116 3.83 -13.35 21.71
N THR A 117 5.09 -12.91 21.81
CA THR A 117 5.73 -12.51 23.05
C THR A 117 6.12 -11.03 22.98
N PRO A 118 6.33 -10.32 24.12
CA PRO A 118 6.79 -8.93 24.09
C PRO A 118 8.10 -8.74 23.31
N GLN A 119 9.01 -9.70 23.44
CA GLN A 119 10.31 -9.68 22.73
C GLN A 119 10.10 -9.86 21.23
N ALA A 120 9.28 -10.83 20.83
CA ALA A 120 8.97 -11.07 19.41
C ALA A 120 8.29 -9.84 18.79
N PHE A 121 7.29 -9.24 19.46
CA PHE A 121 6.63 -8.02 19.02
C PHE A 121 7.64 -6.87 18.83
N THR A 122 8.53 -6.64 19.81
CA THR A 122 9.53 -5.56 19.71
C THR A 122 10.47 -5.78 18.54
N THR A 123 10.92 -7.01 18.33
CA THR A 123 11.80 -7.36 17.19
C THR A 123 11.08 -7.16 15.85
N ILE A 124 9.85 -7.64 15.73
CA ILE A 124 9.01 -7.46 14.53
C ILE A 124 8.81 -5.95 14.26
N ALA A 125 8.46 -5.17 15.29
CA ALA A 125 8.22 -3.74 15.18
C ALA A 125 9.47 -2.97 14.70
N ILE A 126 10.66 -3.32 15.23
CA ILE A 126 11.94 -2.73 14.82
C ILE A 126 12.27 -3.13 13.39
N LEU A 127 12.16 -4.41 13.02
CA LEU A 127 12.42 -4.88 11.66
C LEU A 127 11.52 -4.20 10.64
N MET A 128 10.21 -4.10 10.91
CA MET A 128 9.27 -3.36 10.07
C MET A 128 9.70 -1.89 9.88
N GLY A 129 10.19 -1.24 10.95
CA GLY A 129 10.70 0.13 10.91
C GLY A 129 11.97 0.26 10.07
N VAL A 130 12.96 -0.57 10.33
CA VAL A 130 14.27 -0.54 9.64
C VAL A 130 14.13 -0.83 8.15
N CYS A 131 13.32 -1.82 7.77
CA CYS A 131 13.11 -2.18 6.37
C CYS A 131 12.61 -1.01 5.52
N ILE A 132 11.70 -0.18 6.03
CA ILE A 132 11.15 0.94 5.26
C ILE A 132 12.09 2.16 5.23
N MET A 133 12.95 2.31 6.23
CA MET A 133 13.87 3.47 6.31
C MET A 133 14.85 3.53 5.14
N TRP A 134 15.24 2.40 4.57
CA TRP A 134 16.16 2.37 3.43
C TRP A 134 15.64 3.13 2.21
N GLY A 135 14.36 3.00 1.90
CA GLY A 135 13.71 3.75 0.83
C GLY A 135 13.76 5.26 1.05
N MET A 136 13.56 5.71 2.30
CA MET A 136 13.64 7.13 2.66
C MET A 136 15.08 7.64 2.58
N VAL A 137 16.06 6.88 3.09
CA VAL A 137 17.48 7.23 3.00
C VAL A 137 17.92 7.36 1.54
N PHE A 138 17.58 6.38 0.70
CA PHE A 138 17.85 6.46 -0.74
C PHE A 138 17.21 7.70 -1.39
N SER A 139 15.97 8.00 -1.04
CA SER A 139 15.26 9.18 -1.56
C SER A 139 15.96 10.48 -1.21
N ILE A 140 16.50 10.65 0.00
CA ILE A 140 17.21 11.85 0.41
C ILE A 140 18.41 12.12 -0.51
N PHE A 141 19.19 11.10 -0.84
CA PHE A 141 20.41 11.27 -1.64
C PHE A 141 20.16 11.34 -3.15
N PHE A 142 19.21 10.57 -3.66
CA PHE A 142 19.03 10.37 -5.10
C PHE A 142 17.85 11.12 -5.71
N ASN A 143 16.88 11.57 -4.91
CA ASN A 143 15.63 12.17 -5.40
C ASN A 143 15.89 13.43 -6.25
N LYS A 144 16.80 14.31 -5.86
CA LYS A 144 17.15 15.53 -6.62
C LYS A 144 17.64 15.19 -8.03
N LYS A 145 18.54 14.22 -8.16
CA LYS A 145 19.11 13.76 -9.44
C LYS A 145 18.06 13.05 -10.29
N TYR A 146 17.22 12.25 -9.66
CA TYR A 146 16.11 11.56 -10.30
C TYR A 146 15.08 12.55 -10.86
N LEU A 147 14.61 13.50 -10.06
CA LEU A 147 13.65 14.52 -10.47
C LEU A 147 14.19 15.43 -11.58
N SER A 148 15.49 15.76 -11.56
CA SER A 148 16.09 16.57 -12.63
C SER A 148 16.08 15.82 -13.97
N ARG A 149 16.29 14.51 -13.97
CA ARG A 149 16.19 13.67 -15.18
C ARG A 149 14.75 13.50 -15.65
N LEU A 150 13.79 13.37 -14.72
CA LEU A 150 12.37 13.32 -15.06
C LEU A 150 11.86 14.60 -15.73
N LYS A 151 12.37 15.76 -15.29
CA LYS A 151 12.00 17.08 -15.83
C LYS A 151 12.79 17.48 -17.09
N ALA A 152 13.77 16.68 -17.51
CA ALA A 152 14.53 16.97 -18.71
C ALA A 152 13.59 17.00 -19.95
N PRO A 153 13.70 18.03 -20.80
CA PRO A 153 12.85 18.15 -21.98
C PRO A 153 13.03 16.92 -22.89
N LYS A 154 11.92 16.42 -23.43
CA LYS A 154 11.94 15.33 -24.42
C LYS A 154 12.83 15.75 -25.59
N LYS A 155 13.89 15.01 -25.91
CA LYS A 155 14.62 15.19 -27.16
C LYS A 155 13.65 14.94 -28.32
N ASN A 156 13.43 15.96 -29.15
CA ASN A 156 12.60 15.85 -30.33
C ASN A 156 13.09 14.69 -31.21
N GLY A 157 12.23 13.70 -31.41
CA GLY A 157 12.48 12.61 -32.37
C GLY A 157 12.41 11.18 -31.83
N ALA A 158 12.32 10.95 -30.53
CA ALA A 158 12.12 9.58 -30.03
C ALA A 158 10.62 9.27 -29.93
N ALA A 159 10.16 8.29 -30.71
CA ALA A 159 8.80 7.73 -30.66
C ALA A 159 8.52 6.95 -29.35
N GLY A 160 9.38 7.05 -28.34
CA GLY A 160 9.26 6.48 -27.01
C GLY A 160 9.14 7.57 -25.95
N GLY A 161 8.37 7.34 -24.91
CA GLY A 161 8.21 8.24 -23.78
C GLY A 161 9.53 8.68 -23.16
N GLY A 162 9.57 9.84 -22.49
CA GLY A 162 10.78 10.32 -21.81
C GLY A 162 11.27 9.32 -20.76
N PHE A 163 12.51 9.50 -20.29
CA PHE A 163 13.10 8.65 -19.24
C PHE A 163 12.13 8.42 -18.07
N GLY A 164 11.33 9.43 -17.71
CA GLY A 164 10.34 9.33 -16.65
C GLY A 164 9.23 8.31 -16.94
N ASP A 165 8.70 8.32 -18.13
CA ASP A 165 7.63 7.40 -18.55
C ASP A 165 8.15 5.96 -18.59
N THR A 166 9.36 5.77 -19.14
CA THR A 166 10.02 4.46 -19.20
C THR A 166 10.37 3.94 -17.81
N ALA A 167 10.92 4.79 -16.94
CA ALA A 167 11.26 4.42 -15.56
C ALA A 167 10.03 4.06 -14.73
N MET A 168 8.93 4.82 -14.90
CA MET A 168 7.65 4.56 -14.24
C MET A 168 7.07 3.22 -14.70
N THR A 169 7.02 2.97 -16.01
CA THR A 169 6.55 1.71 -16.60
C THR A 169 7.39 0.53 -16.12
N ALA A 170 8.72 0.65 -16.15
CA ALA A 170 9.63 -0.40 -15.68
C ALA A 170 9.43 -0.70 -14.18
N MET A 171 9.22 0.33 -13.36
CA MET A 171 8.93 0.18 -11.93
C MET A 171 7.62 -0.60 -11.70
N PHE A 172 6.54 -0.25 -12.41
CA PHE A 172 5.26 -0.95 -12.29
C PHE A 172 5.35 -2.40 -12.77
N ILE A 173 6.01 -2.65 -13.91
CA ILE A 173 6.23 -4.02 -14.41
C ILE A 173 7.02 -4.83 -13.38
N GLY A 174 8.10 -4.26 -12.83
CA GLY A 174 8.91 -4.91 -11.80
C GLY A 174 8.11 -5.24 -10.54
N LEU A 175 7.30 -4.29 -10.06
CA LEU A 175 6.44 -4.47 -8.89
C LEU A 175 5.41 -5.58 -9.11
N VAL A 176 4.67 -5.53 -10.23
CA VAL A 176 3.66 -6.55 -10.57
C VAL A 176 4.31 -7.92 -10.73
N SER A 177 5.47 -7.99 -11.39
CA SER A 177 6.21 -9.25 -11.56
C SER A 177 6.67 -9.83 -10.23
N ALA A 178 7.13 -9.00 -9.30
CA ALA A 178 7.53 -9.43 -7.96
C ALA A 178 6.35 -10.02 -7.18
N TYR A 179 5.17 -9.40 -7.24
CA TYR A 179 3.98 -9.92 -6.58
C TYR A 179 3.47 -11.22 -7.20
N ILE A 180 3.40 -11.30 -8.52
CA ILE A 180 3.02 -12.54 -9.22
C ILE A 180 4.03 -13.65 -8.88
N GLY A 181 5.33 -13.34 -8.89
CA GLY A 181 6.37 -14.26 -8.50
C GLY A 181 6.23 -14.76 -7.06
N SER A 182 5.91 -13.89 -6.13
CA SER A 182 5.63 -14.25 -4.73
C SER A 182 4.43 -15.19 -4.60
N TYR A 183 3.33 -14.91 -5.31
CA TYR A 183 2.14 -15.77 -5.27
C TYR A 183 2.36 -17.13 -5.92
N ILE A 184 3.11 -17.16 -7.03
CA ILE A 184 3.53 -18.43 -7.66
C ILE A 184 4.48 -19.19 -6.71
N GLY A 185 5.42 -18.50 -6.07
CA GLY A 185 6.30 -19.06 -5.06
C GLY A 185 5.52 -19.71 -3.92
N ALA A 186 4.52 -19.02 -3.39
CA ALA A 186 3.64 -19.53 -2.34
C ALA A 186 2.83 -20.77 -2.78
N LEU A 187 2.44 -20.85 -4.06
CA LEU A 187 1.75 -22.02 -4.61
C LEU A 187 2.69 -23.24 -4.76
N VAL A 188 3.95 -23.00 -5.14
CA VAL A 188 4.95 -24.04 -5.46
C VAL A 188 5.76 -24.44 -4.23
N SER A 189 5.70 -23.67 -3.14
CA SER A 189 6.52 -23.85 -1.93
C SER A 189 6.10 -25.10 -1.14
N GLY A 190 6.75 -26.19 -1.41
CA GLY A 190 6.68 -27.43 -0.63
C GLY A 190 8.03 -28.15 -0.64
N ALA A 191 8.74 -28.17 0.47
CA ALA A 191 9.84 -29.07 0.84
C ALA A 191 10.79 -29.50 -0.31
N GLY A 192 11.36 -28.56 -1.06
CA GLY A 192 12.45 -28.82 -2.03
C GLY A 192 12.05 -29.56 -3.31
N ARG A 193 10.77 -29.78 -3.56
CA ARG A 193 10.21 -30.32 -4.82
C ARG A 193 9.13 -29.36 -5.33
N PHE A 194 8.99 -29.24 -6.65
CA PHE A 194 7.89 -28.53 -7.30
C PHE A 194 6.56 -29.29 -7.04
N THR A 195 6.01 -29.12 -5.86
CA THR A 195 4.70 -29.64 -5.49
C THR A 195 3.72 -28.47 -5.41
N PHE A 196 2.60 -28.53 -6.13
CA PHE A 196 1.51 -27.56 -6.05
C PHE A 196 0.69 -27.77 -4.77
N ALA A 197 1.36 -27.74 -3.61
CA ALA A 197 0.74 -27.99 -2.31
C ALA A 197 0.33 -26.69 -1.59
N GLY A 198 0.66 -25.53 -2.18
CA GLY A 198 0.35 -24.22 -1.61
C GLY A 198 -1.05 -23.71 -1.96
N SER A 199 -1.40 -22.57 -1.38
CA SER A 199 -2.69 -21.94 -1.64
C SER A 199 -2.76 -21.33 -3.04
N TRP A 200 -3.69 -21.77 -3.86
CA TRP A 200 -4.02 -21.20 -5.17
C TRP A 200 -4.87 -19.92 -5.08
N MET A 201 -5.42 -19.65 -3.89
CA MET A 201 -6.35 -18.53 -3.64
C MET A 201 -5.80 -17.16 -4.04
N PRO A 202 -4.55 -16.77 -3.74
CA PRO A 202 -4.01 -15.48 -4.15
C PRO A 202 -4.01 -15.29 -5.67
N LEU A 203 -3.68 -16.34 -6.43
CA LEU A 203 -3.69 -16.32 -7.89
C LEU A 203 -5.10 -16.20 -8.46
N ALA A 204 -6.07 -16.88 -7.87
CA ALA A 204 -7.48 -16.76 -8.27
C ALA A 204 -8.02 -15.34 -8.02
N VAL A 205 -7.69 -14.74 -6.88
CA VAL A 205 -8.07 -13.35 -6.56
C VAL A 205 -7.43 -12.37 -7.53
N VAL A 206 -6.15 -12.54 -7.87
CA VAL A 206 -5.48 -11.72 -8.89
C VAL A 206 -6.17 -11.87 -10.25
N ALA A 207 -6.50 -13.08 -10.67
CA ALA A 207 -7.17 -13.32 -11.95
C ALA A 207 -8.55 -12.65 -12.01
N VAL A 208 -9.36 -12.76 -10.94
CA VAL A 208 -10.67 -12.10 -10.85
C VAL A 208 -10.51 -10.59 -10.88
N SER A 209 -9.60 -10.02 -10.09
CA SER A 209 -9.35 -8.57 -10.06
C SER A 209 -8.87 -8.05 -11.42
N ALA A 210 -7.99 -8.79 -12.09
CA ALA A 210 -7.51 -8.45 -13.43
C ALA A 210 -8.62 -8.51 -14.48
N ALA A 211 -9.48 -9.52 -14.44
CA ALA A 211 -10.62 -9.64 -15.34
C ALA A 211 -11.62 -8.47 -15.14
N VAL A 212 -11.95 -8.14 -13.90
CA VAL A 212 -12.83 -7.00 -13.58
C VAL A 212 -12.18 -5.68 -14.04
N MET A 213 -10.90 -5.49 -13.80
CA MET A 213 -10.17 -4.30 -14.27
C MET A 213 -10.18 -4.20 -15.79
N ALA A 214 -9.97 -5.31 -16.51
CA ALA A 214 -10.03 -5.34 -17.98
C ALA A 214 -11.42 -4.93 -18.49
N VAL A 215 -12.49 -5.36 -17.82
CA VAL A 215 -13.87 -4.94 -18.15
C VAL A 215 -14.05 -3.45 -17.92
N PHE A 216 -13.55 -2.89 -16.82
CA PHE A 216 -13.63 -1.46 -16.56
C PHE A 216 -12.85 -0.63 -17.60
N VAL A 217 -11.65 -1.05 -17.96
CA VAL A 217 -10.83 -0.39 -19.00
C VAL A 217 -11.56 -0.42 -20.34
N TRP A 218 -12.10 -1.58 -20.74
CA TRP A 218 -12.87 -1.71 -21.97
C TRP A 218 -14.12 -0.82 -21.99
N LEU A 219 -14.83 -0.71 -20.84
CA LEU A 219 -15.98 0.18 -20.72
C LEU A 219 -15.60 1.66 -20.76
N ALA A 220 -14.47 2.03 -20.14
CA ALA A 220 -13.96 3.39 -20.14
C ALA A 220 -13.58 3.85 -21.56
N GLU A 221 -12.87 2.99 -22.32
CA GLU A 221 -12.50 3.27 -23.70
C GLU A 221 -13.72 3.38 -24.63
N LYS A 222 -14.70 2.47 -24.49
CA LYS A 222 -15.85 2.40 -25.40
C LYS A 222 -16.90 3.46 -25.14
N LYS A 223 -17.07 3.88 -23.88
CA LYS A 223 -18.14 4.83 -23.48
C LYS A 223 -17.63 6.23 -23.13
N ASN A 224 -16.31 6.50 -23.21
CA ASN A 224 -15.69 7.78 -22.82
C ASN A 224 -16.13 8.25 -21.41
N ALA A 225 -16.42 7.32 -20.52
CA ALA A 225 -16.97 7.60 -19.20
C ALA A 225 -15.83 7.81 -18.20
N ALA A 226 -15.38 9.04 -18.05
CA ALA A 226 -14.35 9.42 -17.06
C ALA A 226 -14.70 8.99 -15.62
N TRP A 227 -15.99 8.75 -15.33
CA TRP A 227 -16.44 8.23 -14.04
C TRP A 227 -16.03 6.77 -13.85
N VAL A 228 -16.14 5.94 -14.89
CA VAL A 228 -15.75 4.52 -14.85
C VAL A 228 -14.25 4.39 -14.59
N ASP A 229 -13.44 5.24 -15.23
CA ASP A 229 -11.98 5.26 -15.07
C ASP A 229 -11.60 5.54 -13.61
N ASN A 230 -12.31 6.46 -12.97
CA ASN A 230 -12.08 6.85 -11.59
C ASN A 230 -12.39 5.75 -10.57
N PHE A 231 -13.34 4.86 -10.87
CA PHE A 231 -13.78 3.79 -9.96
C PHE A 231 -13.23 2.41 -10.33
N SER A 232 -12.51 2.28 -11.44
CA SER A 232 -11.99 1.01 -11.95
C SER A 232 -11.07 0.30 -10.95
N ILE A 233 -10.11 1.03 -10.36
CA ILE A 233 -9.17 0.49 -9.38
C ILE A 233 -9.91 -0.02 -8.15
N ALA A 234 -10.79 0.80 -7.61
CA ALA A 234 -11.53 0.48 -6.40
C ALA A 234 -12.56 -0.64 -6.62
N GLY A 235 -13.23 -0.65 -7.77
CA GLY A 235 -14.15 -1.72 -8.16
C GLY A 235 -13.45 -3.06 -8.31
N SER A 236 -12.28 -3.08 -8.94
CA SER A 236 -11.46 -4.30 -9.08
C SER A 236 -10.95 -4.80 -7.72
N MET A 237 -10.56 -3.90 -6.81
CA MET A 237 -10.16 -4.28 -5.44
C MET A 237 -11.32 -4.91 -4.68
N LEU A 238 -12.51 -4.28 -4.68
CA LEU A 238 -13.68 -4.81 -4.01
C LEU A 238 -14.13 -6.16 -4.59
N ALA A 239 -14.07 -6.32 -5.90
CA ALA A 239 -14.37 -7.59 -6.55
C ALA A 239 -13.37 -8.68 -6.16
N GLY A 240 -12.08 -8.36 -6.08
CA GLY A 240 -11.04 -9.28 -5.58
C GLY A 240 -11.27 -9.67 -4.12
N MET A 241 -11.62 -8.73 -3.26
CA MET A 241 -11.96 -9.01 -1.85
C MET A 241 -13.19 -9.90 -1.73
N ALA A 242 -14.26 -9.62 -2.49
CA ALA A 242 -15.45 -10.45 -2.53
C ALA A 242 -15.15 -11.88 -3.01
N ALA A 243 -14.33 -12.01 -4.06
CA ALA A 243 -13.88 -13.30 -4.55
C ALA A 243 -13.08 -14.07 -3.49
N ALA A 244 -12.19 -13.40 -2.75
CA ALA A 244 -11.42 -14.02 -1.67
C ALA A 244 -12.32 -14.58 -0.56
N VAL A 245 -13.39 -13.85 -0.20
CA VAL A 245 -14.37 -14.29 0.82
C VAL A 245 -15.18 -15.48 0.31
N LEU A 246 -15.66 -15.43 -0.95
CA LEU A 246 -16.43 -16.51 -1.54
C LEU A 246 -15.63 -17.80 -1.74
N LEU A 247 -14.38 -17.69 -2.16
CA LEU A 247 -13.48 -18.83 -2.37
C LEU A 247 -12.98 -19.46 -1.07
N ARG A 248 -13.03 -18.72 0.05
CA ARG A 248 -12.65 -19.24 1.37
C ARG A 248 -13.73 -20.14 1.97
N GLY A 249 -14.95 -20.07 1.46
CA GLY A 249 -16.10 -20.90 1.89
C GLY A 249 -16.23 -22.22 1.13
N VAL A 250 -15.34 -22.48 0.17
CA VAL A 250 -15.25 -23.71 -0.62
C VAL A 250 -13.95 -24.43 -0.28
#